data_e35362ce60e4d208bdbaaf4efcba1405
#
_entry.id   e35362ce60e4d208bdbaaf4efcba1405
#
_cell.length_a   1.000
_cell.length_b   1.000
_cell.length_c   1.000
_cell.angle_alpha   90.00
_cell.angle_beta   90.00
_cell.angle_gamma   90.00
#
_symmetry.space_group_name_H-M   'P 1'
#
loop_
_entity.id
_entity.type
_entity.pdbx_description
1 polymer ?
#
loop_
_entity_poly.entity_id
_entity_poly.type
_entity_poly.pdbx_seq_one_letter_code
_entity_poly.pdbx_strand_id
1 'polypeptide(L)'
;MKTKSIFSLFLFPISLISISVLPLNLFNLISPTAVHATNCNKFNIEFKNGLRHLNRGNYQKALDFYNEAIGIYNKDPASYYNRGLANQELGNHLDAVDDFKKSMTMDGKMYKANTHYNIGWSYSELEDYDNALIHFNKAIEIKPKEGYFYADKGDTLYELGKEEEACSNYLKSFELGYEEIKDYLNSSDGEWCK
;
A
#
# COMPACT_ATOMS: atom_id res chain seq x y z
N MET A 1 88.78 -4.86 -22.10
CA MET A 1 88.99 -5.82 -20.97
C MET A 1 87.62 -6.08 -20.37
N LYS A 2 86.97 -7.08 -20.75
CA LYS A 2 86.67 -8.35 -20.15
C LYS A 2 86.26 -8.24 -18.68
N THR A 3 84.99 -8.44 -18.39
CA THR A 3 84.55 -9.41 -17.34
C THR A 3 83.15 -9.91 -17.67
N LYS A 4 83.07 -11.19 -17.72
CA LYS A 4 81.89 -12.03 -17.86
C LYS A 4 81.14 -12.01 -16.52
N SER A 5 79.86 -11.83 -16.53
CA SER A 5 79.00 -12.18 -15.38
C SER A 5 78.09 -13.31 -15.80
N ILE A 6 78.17 -14.39 -15.06
CA ILE A 6 77.40 -15.63 -15.20
C ILE A 6 76.04 -15.41 -14.48
N PHE A 7 74.98 -15.39 -15.21
CA PHE A 7 73.66 -15.47 -14.63
C PHE A 7 73.27 -16.96 -14.50
N SER A 8 73.31 -17.42 -13.26
CA SER A 8 72.77 -18.70 -12.89
C SER A 8 71.24 -18.67 -12.92
N LEU A 9 70.64 -19.38 -13.85
CA LEU A 9 69.18 -19.62 -13.86
C LEU A 9 68.84 -20.61 -12.74
N PHE A 10 68.25 -20.12 -11.66
CA PHE A 10 67.53 -20.98 -10.74
C PHE A 10 66.14 -21.21 -11.32
N LEU A 11 65.92 -22.37 -11.90
CA LEU A 11 64.63 -22.94 -12.20
C LEU A 11 64.00 -23.39 -10.89
N PHE A 12 63.09 -22.56 -10.38
CA PHE A 12 62.14 -23.06 -9.37
C PHE A 12 61.06 -23.86 -10.06
N PRO A 13 60.75 -25.07 -9.57
CA PRO A 13 59.62 -25.80 -10.08
C PRO A 13 58.35 -25.07 -9.72
N ILE A 14 57.60 -24.66 -10.72
CA ILE A 14 56.22 -24.18 -10.56
C ILE A 14 55.45 -25.40 -10.05
N SER A 15 55.25 -25.46 -8.72
CA SER A 15 54.29 -26.36 -8.15
C SER A 15 52.93 -25.95 -8.71
N LEU A 16 52.32 -26.82 -9.48
CA LEU A 16 50.95 -26.79 -9.91
C LEU A 16 50.09 -26.63 -8.63
N ILE A 17 49.75 -25.40 -8.28
CA ILE A 17 48.62 -25.15 -7.38
C ILE A 17 47.44 -25.67 -8.18
N SER A 18 47.00 -26.86 -7.86
CA SER A 18 45.70 -27.33 -8.28
C SER A 18 44.69 -26.33 -7.77
N ILE A 19 44.26 -25.45 -8.65
CA ILE A 19 43.01 -24.68 -8.42
C ILE A 19 41.97 -25.78 -8.31
N SER A 20 41.69 -26.18 -7.07
CA SER A 20 40.52 -26.95 -6.76
C SER A 20 39.36 -26.08 -7.25
N VAL A 21 38.85 -26.42 -8.42
CA VAL A 21 37.56 -25.90 -8.91
C VAL A 21 36.59 -26.21 -7.80
N LEU A 22 36.27 -25.17 -7.02
CA LEU A 22 35.15 -25.24 -6.06
C LEU A 22 33.95 -25.72 -6.87
N PRO A 23 33.33 -26.84 -6.47
CA PRO A 23 32.26 -27.38 -7.26
C PRO A 23 31.19 -26.31 -7.39
N LEU A 24 30.85 -25.98 -8.62
CA LEU A 24 29.73 -25.08 -9.02
C LEU A 24 28.37 -25.49 -8.43
N ASN A 25 28.35 -26.49 -7.56
CA ASN A 25 27.17 -27.09 -6.96
C ASN A 25 26.74 -26.48 -5.62
N LEU A 26 27.45 -25.44 -5.08
CA LEU A 26 26.97 -24.78 -3.85
C LEU A 26 25.71 -23.94 -4.08
N PHE A 27 25.42 -23.54 -5.32
CA PHE A 27 24.19 -22.85 -5.67
C PHE A 27 22.94 -23.76 -5.69
N ASN A 28 23.12 -25.09 -5.70
CA ASN A 28 22.02 -26.05 -5.74
C ASN A 28 21.65 -26.66 -4.38
N LEU A 29 22.24 -26.17 -3.27
CA LEU A 29 22.00 -26.76 -1.94
C LEU A 29 20.78 -26.17 -1.23
N ILE A 30 20.18 -25.09 -1.74
CA ILE A 30 18.94 -24.58 -1.18
C ILE A 30 17.79 -25.23 -1.95
N SER A 31 17.08 -26.14 -1.30
CA SER A 31 15.91 -26.76 -1.93
C SER A 31 14.89 -25.68 -2.29
N PRO A 32 14.11 -25.84 -3.36
CA PRO A 32 13.04 -24.89 -3.71
C PRO A 32 12.07 -24.62 -2.55
N THR A 33 11.85 -25.61 -1.69
CA THR A 33 11.05 -25.49 -0.47
C THR A 33 11.70 -24.58 0.58
N ALA A 34 13.03 -24.65 0.74
CA ALA A 34 13.75 -23.78 1.66
C ALA A 34 13.77 -22.32 1.18
N VAL A 35 13.95 -22.10 -0.13
CA VAL A 35 13.84 -20.74 -0.73
C VAL A 35 12.43 -20.18 -0.55
N HIS A 36 11.42 -21.01 -0.77
CA HIS A 36 10.03 -20.60 -0.57
C HIS A 36 9.77 -20.23 0.90
N ALA A 37 10.23 -21.05 1.85
CA ALA A 37 10.07 -20.77 3.27
C ALA A 37 10.80 -19.50 3.71
N THR A 38 12.01 -19.24 3.20
CA THR A 38 12.74 -17.99 3.50
C THR A 38 12.03 -16.76 2.94
N ASN A 39 11.52 -16.84 1.72
CA ASN A 39 10.77 -15.74 1.11
C ASN A 39 9.46 -15.47 1.85
N CYS A 40 8.74 -16.52 2.27
CA CYS A 40 7.52 -16.38 3.06
C CYS A 40 7.81 -15.72 4.41
N ASN A 41 8.88 -16.11 5.09
CA ASN A 41 9.29 -15.47 6.35
C ASN A 41 9.68 -14.00 6.15
N LYS A 42 10.46 -13.69 5.10
CA LYS A 42 10.86 -12.33 4.79
C LYS A 42 9.63 -11.47 4.48
N PHE A 43 8.73 -11.93 3.62
CA PHE A 43 7.46 -11.24 3.35
C PHE A 43 6.70 -10.89 4.63
N ASN A 44 6.50 -11.89 5.52
CA ASN A 44 5.78 -11.68 6.77
C ASN A 44 6.44 -10.64 7.69
N ILE A 45 7.76 -10.56 7.70
CA ILE A 45 8.52 -9.57 8.48
C ILE A 45 8.26 -8.17 7.91
N GLU A 46 8.42 -8.00 6.60
CA GLU A 46 8.25 -6.69 5.95
C GLU A 46 6.79 -6.22 6.05
N PHE A 47 5.82 -7.09 5.80
CA PHE A 47 4.40 -6.77 5.96
C PHE A 47 4.06 -6.31 7.39
N LYS A 48 4.52 -7.06 8.42
CA LYS A 48 4.29 -6.68 9.83
C LYS A 48 4.99 -5.38 10.22
N ASN A 49 6.17 -5.13 9.67
CA ASN A 49 6.87 -3.86 9.88
C ASN A 49 6.09 -2.70 9.25
N GLY A 50 5.61 -2.87 8.02
CA GLY A 50 4.74 -1.90 7.36
C GLY A 50 3.52 -1.57 8.21
N LEU A 51 2.79 -2.59 8.67
CA LEU A 51 1.60 -2.41 9.50
C LEU A 51 1.91 -1.68 10.83
N ARG A 52 3.04 -2.03 11.47
CA ARG A 52 3.47 -1.34 12.70
C ARG A 52 3.78 0.13 12.46
N HIS A 53 4.39 0.48 11.34
CA HIS A 53 4.71 1.86 10.99
C HIS A 53 3.48 2.64 10.56
N LEU A 54 2.56 2.03 9.80
CA LEU A 54 1.26 2.60 9.44
C LEU A 54 0.47 3.00 10.69
N ASN A 55 0.33 2.06 11.64
CA ASN A 55 -0.40 2.30 12.90
C ASN A 55 0.24 3.36 13.81
N ARG A 56 1.49 3.75 13.56
CA ARG A 56 2.21 4.80 14.29
C ARG A 56 2.24 6.14 13.54
N GLY A 57 1.56 6.25 12.40
CA GLY A 57 1.62 7.45 11.56
C GLY A 57 2.95 7.66 10.83
N ASN A 58 3.82 6.65 10.79
CA ASN A 58 5.09 6.71 10.08
C ASN A 58 4.91 6.26 8.62
N TYR A 59 4.10 6.97 7.88
CA TYR A 59 3.56 6.55 6.57
C TYR A 59 4.65 6.29 5.52
N GLN A 60 5.69 7.11 5.45
CA GLN A 60 6.79 6.89 4.51
C GLN A 60 7.53 5.57 4.80
N LYS A 61 7.78 5.26 6.07
CA LYS A 61 8.41 3.97 6.44
C LYS A 61 7.47 2.79 6.17
N ALA A 62 6.17 2.97 6.38
CA ALA A 62 5.18 1.96 6.04
C ALA A 62 5.20 1.66 4.54
N LEU A 63 5.25 2.71 3.70
CA LEU A 63 5.37 2.62 2.24
C LEU A 63 6.61 1.80 1.84
N ASP A 64 7.78 2.10 2.41
CA ASP A 64 9.03 1.40 2.13
C ASP A 64 8.91 -0.10 2.43
N PHE A 65 8.36 -0.46 3.60
CA PHE A 65 8.16 -1.85 4.00
C PHE A 65 7.14 -2.59 3.12
N TYR A 66 6.05 -1.93 2.71
CA TYR A 66 5.09 -2.55 1.78
C TYR A 66 5.67 -2.71 0.38
N ASN A 67 6.53 -1.80 -0.09
CA ASN A 67 7.27 -1.97 -1.34
C ASN A 67 8.16 -3.21 -1.29
N GLU A 68 8.90 -3.44 -0.19
CA GLU A 68 9.70 -4.64 0.02
C GLU A 68 8.81 -5.91 0.06
N ALA A 69 7.71 -5.87 0.80
CA ALA A 69 6.78 -7.01 0.87
C ALA A 69 6.21 -7.37 -0.51
N ILE A 70 5.77 -6.38 -1.28
CA ILE A 70 5.26 -6.56 -2.65
C ILE A 70 6.36 -7.07 -3.59
N GLY A 71 7.60 -6.60 -3.42
CA GLY A 71 8.77 -7.10 -4.16
C GLY A 71 9.04 -8.59 -3.92
N ILE A 72 8.77 -9.09 -2.71
CA ILE A 72 8.92 -10.51 -2.37
C ILE A 72 7.72 -11.32 -2.87
N TYR A 73 6.50 -10.84 -2.67
CA TYR A 73 5.26 -11.50 -3.06
C TYR A 73 4.21 -10.49 -3.54
N ASN A 74 4.07 -10.38 -4.85
CA ASN A 74 3.24 -9.39 -5.52
C ASN A 74 1.77 -9.80 -5.72
N LYS A 75 1.30 -10.86 -5.05
CA LYS A 75 -0.08 -11.36 -5.14
C LYS A 75 -0.84 -11.26 -3.82
N ASP A 76 -0.29 -10.51 -2.85
CA ASP A 76 -0.97 -10.28 -1.58
C ASP A 76 -1.82 -9.01 -1.65
N PRO A 77 -3.16 -9.12 -1.64
CA PRO A 77 -4.05 -7.96 -1.74
C PRO A 77 -3.91 -7.02 -0.54
N ALA A 78 -3.57 -7.55 0.66
CA ALA A 78 -3.45 -6.75 1.86
C ALA A 78 -2.25 -5.80 1.79
N SER A 79 -1.15 -6.21 1.16
CA SER A 79 0.02 -5.34 0.96
C SER A 79 -0.30 -4.13 0.10
N TYR A 80 -1.05 -4.33 -1.00
CA TYR A 80 -1.51 -3.21 -1.83
C TYR A 80 -2.51 -2.34 -1.10
N TYR A 81 -3.49 -2.92 -0.41
CA TYR A 81 -4.46 -2.15 0.36
C TYR A 81 -3.79 -1.25 1.40
N ASN A 82 -2.88 -1.81 2.20
CA ASN A 82 -2.19 -1.05 3.24
C ASN A 82 -1.17 -0.04 2.67
N ARG A 83 -0.57 -0.33 1.51
CA ARG A 83 0.26 0.65 0.81
C ARG A 83 -0.59 1.81 0.29
N GLY A 84 -1.77 1.52 -0.22
CA GLY A 84 -2.76 2.52 -0.60
C GLY A 84 -3.13 3.44 0.56
N LEU A 85 -3.36 2.89 1.77
CA LEU A 85 -3.59 3.69 2.97
C LEU A 85 -2.38 4.59 3.29
N ALA A 86 -1.15 4.06 3.22
CA ALA A 86 0.04 4.86 3.46
C ALA A 86 0.20 5.98 2.41
N ASN A 87 -0.13 5.71 1.15
CA ASN A 87 -0.14 6.69 0.06
C ASN A 87 -1.19 7.78 0.30
N GLN A 88 -2.40 7.43 0.75
CA GLN A 88 -3.44 8.41 1.11
C GLN A 88 -2.94 9.40 2.17
N GLU A 89 -2.38 8.89 3.25
CA GLU A 89 -1.89 9.70 4.36
C GLU A 89 -0.68 10.59 3.98
N LEU A 90 0.02 10.24 2.89
CA LEU A 90 1.10 11.05 2.31
C LEU A 90 0.61 12.04 1.24
N GLY A 91 -0.70 12.05 0.92
CA GLY A 91 -1.26 12.88 -0.15
C GLY A 91 -1.03 12.33 -1.57
N ASN A 92 -0.52 11.11 -1.70
CA ASN A 92 -0.27 10.45 -2.99
C ASN A 92 -1.56 9.78 -3.50
N HIS A 93 -2.62 10.55 -3.71
CA HIS A 93 -3.97 10.01 -3.93
C HIS A 93 -4.11 9.18 -5.20
N LEU A 94 -3.40 9.49 -6.29
CA LEU A 94 -3.41 8.66 -7.52
C LEU A 94 -2.78 7.29 -7.27
N ASP A 95 -1.63 7.24 -6.60
CA ASP A 95 -0.97 5.97 -6.25
C ASP A 95 -1.84 5.13 -5.31
N ALA A 96 -2.54 5.79 -4.38
CA ALA A 96 -3.49 5.13 -3.50
C ALA A 96 -4.64 4.48 -4.27
N VAL A 97 -5.24 5.19 -5.23
CA VAL A 97 -6.31 4.66 -6.10
C VAL A 97 -5.84 3.43 -6.87
N ASP A 98 -4.64 3.47 -7.43
CA ASP A 98 -4.07 2.35 -8.19
C ASP A 98 -3.82 1.14 -7.29
N ASP A 99 -3.29 1.35 -6.09
CA ASP A 99 -3.07 0.31 -5.10
C ASP A 99 -4.38 -0.33 -4.63
N PHE A 100 -5.40 0.45 -4.33
CA PHE A 100 -6.72 -0.06 -3.97
C PHE A 100 -7.38 -0.84 -5.10
N LYS A 101 -7.32 -0.34 -6.34
CA LYS A 101 -7.80 -1.07 -7.52
C LYS A 101 -7.04 -2.39 -7.70
N LYS A 102 -5.73 -2.38 -7.51
CA LYS A 102 -4.90 -3.58 -7.58
C LYS A 102 -5.28 -4.61 -6.52
N SER A 103 -5.46 -4.17 -5.28
CA SER A 103 -5.95 -5.01 -4.18
C SER A 103 -7.29 -5.68 -4.53
N MET A 104 -8.25 -4.92 -5.06
CA MET A 104 -9.57 -5.46 -5.46
C MET A 104 -9.51 -6.50 -6.57
N THR A 105 -8.56 -6.41 -7.50
CA THR A 105 -8.41 -7.42 -8.58
C THR A 105 -7.92 -8.76 -8.08
N MET A 106 -7.24 -8.80 -6.93
CA MET A 106 -6.64 -10.01 -6.36
C MET A 106 -7.55 -10.72 -5.37
N ASP A 107 -8.26 -9.95 -4.53
CA ASP A 107 -9.20 -10.50 -3.55
C ASP A 107 -10.58 -9.84 -3.71
N GLY A 108 -11.43 -10.55 -4.41
CA GLY A 108 -12.76 -10.04 -4.74
C GLY A 108 -13.72 -9.85 -3.57
N LYS A 109 -13.38 -10.08 -2.29
CA LYS A 109 -14.40 -10.14 -1.23
C LYS A 109 -14.06 -9.39 0.07
N MET A 110 -12.82 -9.36 0.54
CA MET A 110 -12.55 -9.05 1.94
C MET A 110 -12.71 -7.57 2.34
N TYR A 111 -12.38 -6.63 1.46
CA TYR A 111 -12.40 -5.20 1.80
C TYR A 111 -13.26 -4.34 0.86
N LYS A 112 -14.14 -4.94 0.07
CA LYS A 112 -14.83 -4.25 -1.04
C LYS A 112 -15.42 -2.91 -0.67
N ALA A 113 -16.20 -2.82 0.40
CA ALA A 113 -16.84 -1.56 0.79
C ALA A 113 -15.80 -0.51 1.19
N ASN A 114 -14.87 -0.86 2.08
CA ASN A 114 -13.86 0.06 2.55
C ASN A 114 -12.88 0.45 1.42
N THR A 115 -12.60 -0.47 0.49
CA THR A 115 -11.74 -0.16 -0.66
C THR A 115 -12.45 0.82 -1.61
N HIS A 116 -13.74 0.63 -1.86
CA HIS A 116 -14.51 1.62 -2.63
C HIS A 116 -14.57 2.96 -1.91
N TYR A 117 -14.82 2.97 -0.62
CA TYR A 117 -14.81 4.19 0.17
C TYR A 117 -13.46 4.92 0.06
N ASN A 118 -12.33 4.23 0.29
CA ASN A 118 -10.99 4.85 0.20
C ASN A 118 -10.68 5.36 -1.21
N ILE A 119 -11.11 4.67 -2.26
CA ILE A 119 -10.98 5.17 -3.64
C ILE A 119 -11.83 6.43 -3.82
N GLY A 120 -13.06 6.44 -3.31
CA GLY A 120 -13.94 7.60 -3.35
C GLY A 120 -13.32 8.80 -2.65
N TRP A 121 -12.80 8.58 -1.45
CA TRP A 121 -12.11 9.62 -0.68
C TRP A 121 -10.88 10.15 -1.44
N SER A 122 -10.04 9.27 -1.99
CA SER A 122 -8.88 9.70 -2.79
C SER A 122 -9.28 10.51 -4.02
N TYR A 123 -10.38 10.18 -4.69
CA TYR A 123 -10.89 10.97 -5.81
C TYR A 123 -11.45 12.32 -5.36
N SER A 124 -12.09 12.39 -4.18
CA SER A 124 -12.56 13.65 -3.60
C SER A 124 -11.39 14.60 -3.33
N GLU A 125 -10.30 14.10 -2.75
CA GLU A 125 -9.06 14.88 -2.53
C GLU A 125 -8.39 15.34 -3.84
N LEU A 126 -8.64 14.64 -4.94
CA LEU A 126 -8.21 15.03 -6.28
C LEU A 126 -9.23 15.95 -6.99
N GLU A 127 -10.29 16.37 -6.30
CA GLU A 127 -11.40 17.16 -6.86
C GLU A 127 -12.14 16.45 -8.03
N ASP A 128 -11.92 15.13 -8.19
CA ASP A 128 -12.65 14.30 -9.15
C ASP A 128 -13.94 13.77 -8.50
N TYR A 129 -14.84 14.69 -8.21
CA TYR A 129 -16.06 14.43 -7.43
C TYR A 129 -17.00 13.44 -8.12
N ASP A 130 -17.04 13.39 -9.43
CA ASP A 130 -17.88 12.44 -10.16
C ASP A 130 -17.42 10.99 -9.90
N ASN A 131 -16.12 10.73 -9.99
CA ASN A 131 -15.57 9.42 -9.65
C ASN A 131 -15.68 9.13 -8.14
N ALA A 132 -15.51 10.13 -7.28
CA ALA A 132 -15.72 9.98 -5.84
C ALA A 132 -17.14 9.47 -5.54
N LEU A 133 -18.18 10.13 -6.08
CA LEU A 133 -19.58 9.73 -5.87
C LEU A 133 -19.87 8.32 -6.40
N ILE A 134 -19.31 7.92 -7.54
CA ILE A 134 -19.45 6.54 -8.05
C ILE A 134 -18.93 5.54 -7.02
N HIS A 135 -17.79 5.82 -6.41
CA HIS A 135 -17.17 4.91 -5.46
C HIS A 135 -17.84 4.93 -4.08
N PHE A 136 -18.25 6.08 -3.57
CA PHE A 136 -19.06 6.16 -2.34
C PHE A 136 -20.39 5.42 -2.48
N ASN A 137 -21.07 5.57 -3.61
CA ASN A 137 -22.31 4.81 -3.86
C ASN A 137 -22.08 3.29 -3.82
N LYS A 138 -21.00 2.79 -4.40
CA LYS A 138 -20.65 1.37 -4.32
C LYS A 138 -20.33 0.91 -2.90
N ALA A 139 -19.64 1.74 -2.12
CA ALA A 139 -19.37 1.45 -0.71
C ALA A 139 -20.67 1.32 0.09
N ILE A 140 -21.60 2.28 -0.10
CA ILE A 140 -22.92 2.32 0.54
C ILE A 140 -23.78 1.12 0.11
N GLU A 141 -23.77 0.74 -1.17
CA GLU A 141 -24.49 -0.43 -1.68
C GLU A 141 -24.06 -1.73 -0.96
N ILE A 142 -22.76 -1.86 -0.68
CA ILE A 142 -22.19 -3.04 0.00
C ILE A 142 -22.45 -2.99 1.51
N LYS A 143 -22.28 -1.81 2.13
CA LYS A 143 -22.47 -1.59 3.57
C LYS A 143 -23.30 -0.34 3.84
N PRO A 144 -24.64 -0.45 3.78
CA PRO A 144 -25.53 0.72 3.88
C PRO A 144 -25.70 1.29 5.29
N LYS A 145 -25.03 0.76 6.29
CA LYS A 145 -25.16 1.20 7.68
C LYS A 145 -23.92 1.93 8.22
N GLU A 146 -22.93 2.17 7.38
CA GLU A 146 -21.71 2.90 7.77
C GLU A 146 -21.95 4.40 7.61
N GLY A 147 -22.18 5.11 8.71
CA GLY A 147 -22.55 6.52 8.70
C GLY A 147 -21.52 7.42 7.99
N TYR A 148 -20.24 7.19 8.21
CA TYR A 148 -19.17 7.98 7.60
C TYR A 148 -19.14 7.90 6.07
N PHE A 149 -19.65 6.84 5.43
CA PHE A 149 -19.78 6.81 3.97
C PHE A 149 -20.74 7.88 3.45
N TYR A 150 -21.81 8.14 4.21
CA TYR A 150 -22.77 9.17 3.85
C TYR A 150 -22.24 10.57 4.18
N ALA A 151 -21.48 10.72 5.25
CA ALA A 151 -20.85 12.01 5.57
C ALA A 151 -19.94 12.47 4.43
N ASP A 152 -18.95 11.68 4.05
CA ASP A 152 -17.98 12.06 3.01
C ASP A 152 -18.62 12.18 1.61
N LYS A 153 -19.69 11.37 1.34
CA LYS A 153 -20.51 11.57 0.15
C LYS A 153 -21.23 12.93 0.21
N GLY A 154 -21.71 13.33 1.39
CA GLY A 154 -22.33 14.64 1.63
C GLY A 154 -21.35 15.77 1.35
N ASP A 155 -20.12 15.68 1.87
CA ASP A 155 -19.05 16.65 1.61
C ASP A 155 -18.79 16.79 0.11
N THR A 156 -18.65 15.68 -0.59
CA THR A 156 -18.42 15.66 -2.05
C THR A 156 -19.59 16.31 -2.83
N LEU A 157 -20.84 16.10 -2.39
CA LEU A 157 -22.01 16.70 -3.00
C LEU A 157 -22.07 18.20 -2.72
N TYR A 158 -21.65 18.62 -1.54
CA TYR A 158 -21.59 20.03 -1.17
C TYR A 158 -20.57 20.78 -2.03
N GLU A 159 -19.37 20.21 -2.25
CA GLU A 159 -18.36 20.77 -3.16
C GLU A 159 -18.86 20.88 -4.61
N LEU A 160 -19.76 20.01 -5.03
CA LEU A 160 -20.47 20.11 -6.33
C LEU A 160 -21.61 21.12 -6.35
N GLY A 161 -21.89 21.82 -5.24
CA GLY A 161 -23.02 22.75 -5.12
C GLY A 161 -24.38 22.07 -5.04
N LYS A 162 -24.43 20.75 -4.76
CA LYS A 162 -25.67 19.96 -4.62
C LYS A 162 -26.14 19.94 -3.16
N GLU A 163 -26.44 21.11 -2.62
CA GLU A 163 -26.70 21.31 -1.20
C GLU A 163 -27.84 20.42 -0.66
N GLU A 164 -28.97 20.29 -1.35
CA GLU A 164 -30.10 19.47 -0.90
C GLU A 164 -29.71 17.99 -0.78
N GLU A 165 -28.96 17.48 -1.76
CA GLU A 165 -28.47 16.10 -1.72
C GLU A 165 -27.42 15.91 -0.63
N ALA A 166 -26.53 16.87 -0.42
CA ALA A 166 -25.55 16.89 0.64
C ALA A 166 -26.21 16.81 2.01
N CYS A 167 -27.20 17.68 2.27
CA CYS A 167 -27.97 17.69 3.51
C CYS A 167 -28.66 16.35 3.77
N SER A 168 -29.29 15.77 2.75
CA SER A 168 -29.93 14.46 2.87
C SER A 168 -28.94 13.36 3.31
N ASN A 169 -27.70 13.41 2.79
CA ASN A 169 -26.64 12.46 3.17
C ASN A 169 -26.11 12.74 4.59
N TYR A 170 -25.94 13.98 4.99
CA TYR A 170 -25.55 14.32 6.38
C TYR A 170 -26.59 13.86 7.40
N LEU A 171 -27.88 14.10 7.13
CA LEU A 171 -28.95 13.62 8.00
C LEU A 171 -28.95 12.10 8.09
N LYS A 172 -28.71 11.40 6.96
CA LYS A 172 -28.59 9.93 6.95
C LYS A 172 -27.39 9.44 7.76
N SER A 173 -26.25 10.11 7.65
CA SER A 173 -25.06 9.84 8.46
C SER A 173 -25.36 9.96 9.95
N PHE A 174 -26.05 11.03 10.35
CA PHE A 174 -26.48 11.26 11.73
C PHE A 174 -27.44 10.16 12.24
N GLU A 175 -28.45 9.79 11.44
CA GLU A 175 -29.38 8.69 11.77
C GLU A 175 -28.65 7.35 12.00
N LEU A 176 -27.52 7.14 11.32
CA LEU A 176 -26.69 5.93 11.45
C LEU A 176 -25.70 6.00 12.63
N GLY A 177 -25.74 7.10 13.40
CA GLY A 177 -24.97 7.26 14.63
C GLY A 177 -23.54 7.76 14.43
N TYR A 178 -23.24 8.42 13.29
CA TYR A 178 -21.94 9.05 13.09
C TYR A 178 -21.94 10.42 13.81
N GLU A 179 -21.35 10.43 15.02
CA GLU A 179 -21.45 11.59 15.93
C GLU A 179 -20.74 12.84 15.40
N GLU A 180 -19.68 12.70 14.60
CA GLU A 180 -18.93 13.84 14.07
C GLU A 180 -19.80 14.77 13.22
N ILE A 181 -20.74 14.23 12.44
CA ILE A 181 -21.67 15.03 11.64
C ILE A 181 -22.70 15.77 12.48
N LYS A 182 -22.97 15.30 13.70
CA LYS A 182 -23.89 15.95 14.63
C LYS A 182 -23.41 17.34 15.04
N ASP A 183 -22.13 17.46 15.32
CA ASP A 183 -21.55 18.75 15.73
C ASP A 183 -21.58 19.72 14.54
N TYR A 184 -21.30 19.24 13.32
CA TYR A 184 -21.45 20.03 12.10
C TYR A 184 -22.88 20.52 11.92
N LEU A 185 -23.88 19.64 11.96
CA LEU A 185 -25.29 19.99 11.80
C LEU A 185 -25.81 20.97 12.88
N ASN A 186 -25.20 21.00 14.06
CA ASN A 186 -25.54 21.90 15.14
C ASN A 186 -24.77 23.23 15.11
N SER A 187 -23.75 23.33 14.27
CA SER A 187 -22.99 24.56 14.08
C SER A 187 -23.69 25.56 13.16
N SER A 188 -23.15 26.77 13.09
CA SER A 188 -23.59 27.77 12.10
C SER A 188 -23.37 27.29 10.66
N ASP A 189 -22.36 26.50 10.43
CA ASP A 189 -21.99 26.00 9.11
C ASP A 189 -22.95 24.91 8.60
N GLY A 190 -23.64 24.20 9.49
CA GLY A 190 -24.67 23.22 9.16
C GLY A 190 -26.10 23.77 9.15
N GLU A 191 -26.31 25.09 9.46
CA GLU A 191 -27.65 25.67 9.63
C GLU A 191 -28.50 25.65 8.34
N TRP A 192 -27.85 25.68 7.18
CA TRP A 192 -28.48 25.55 5.87
C TRP A 192 -29.17 24.20 5.62
N CYS A 193 -28.82 23.19 6.39
CA CYS A 193 -29.32 21.82 6.29
C CYS A 193 -30.49 21.53 7.29
N LYS A 194 -31.06 22.54 7.90
CA LYS A 194 -32.17 22.37 8.85
C LYS A 194 -33.53 22.70 8.18
#